data_ef652263766fb394b754d31ea18005fc
#
_entry.id   ef652263766fb394b754d31ea18005fc
#
_cell.length_a   1.000
_cell.length_b   1.000
_cell.length_c   1.000
_cell.angle_alpha   90.00
_cell.angle_beta   90.00
_cell.angle_gamma   90.00
#
_symmetry.space_group_name_H-M   'P 1'
#
loop_
_entity.id
_entity.type
_entity.pdbx_description
1 polymer ?
#
loop_
_entity_poly.entity_id
_entity_poly.type
_entity_poly.pdbx_seq_one_letter_code
_entity_poly.pdbx_strand_id
1 'polypeptide(L)'
;MLFRSVLRKRTQEEVDDYFQVGSRLTTPEIVNVPTGWPKPWFFGRILGFVLAMYFVMYVAFHQFHNTIILPGMMMTGALAMPFATAILFFELNAPRNVSFQRVLTLFFAGGVLSIFVSLIGFQISKLHYLLGAPAAGIIEEIGKLVTVVMMVRKGDKLYILNGCLFGAAVGAGFAAFESAGYAF
;
A
#
# COMPACT_ATOMS: atom_id res chain seq x y z
N MET A 1 5.87 -4.07 -24.44
CA MET A 1 4.45 -4.12 -24.86
C MET A 1 3.47 -3.37 -23.96
N LEU A 2 3.87 -2.95 -22.76
CA LEU A 2 2.97 -2.28 -21.79
C LEU A 2 2.50 -0.89 -22.23
N PHE A 3 3.38 -0.08 -22.79
CA PHE A 3 3.09 1.33 -23.15
C PHE A 3 2.19 1.53 -24.39
N ARG A 4 2.14 0.56 -25.32
CA ARG A 4 1.28 0.68 -26.50
C ARG A 4 -0.21 0.67 -26.18
N SER A 5 -0.63 -0.01 -25.11
CA SER A 5 -2.04 -0.04 -24.68
C SER A 5 -2.46 1.25 -23.96
N VAL A 6 -1.52 1.94 -23.31
CA VAL A 6 -1.78 3.20 -22.59
C VAL A 6 -1.96 4.37 -23.57
N LEU A 7 -1.18 4.39 -24.65
CA LEU A 7 -1.19 5.47 -25.66
C LEU A 7 -2.21 5.26 -26.80
N ARG A 8 -3.00 4.17 -26.77
CA ARG A 8 -4.03 3.92 -27.75
C ARG A 8 -5.14 4.99 -27.62
N LYS A 9 -5.52 5.61 -28.72
CA LYS A 9 -6.73 6.44 -28.76
C LYS A 9 -7.95 5.57 -28.42
N ARG A 10 -8.70 5.99 -27.42
CA ARG A 10 -9.95 5.34 -26.96
C ARG A 10 -11.13 6.24 -27.26
N THR A 11 -12.30 5.65 -27.43
CA THR A 11 -13.56 6.40 -27.48
C THR A 11 -13.88 6.93 -26.08
N GLN A 12 -14.76 7.96 -26.01
CA GLN A 12 -15.18 8.52 -24.72
C GLN A 12 -15.85 7.44 -23.84
N GLU A 13 -16.67 6.56 -24.44
CA GLU A 13 -17.29 5.43 -23.76
C GLU A 13 -16.27 4.46 -23.17
N GLU A 14 -15.22 4.11 -23.93
CA GLU A 14 -14.14 3.25 -23.42
C GLU A 14 -13.37 3.90 -22.26
N VAL A 15 -13.24 5.23 -22.27
CA VAL A 15 -12.61 5.99 -21.19
C VAL A 15 -13.50 6.00 -19.95
N ASP A 16 -14.77 6.31 -20.12
CA ASP A 16 -15.75 6.37 -19.03
C ASP A 16 -15.91 4.99 -18.37
N ASP A 17 -16.02 3.92 -19.14
CA ASP A 17 -16.06 2.56 -18.63
C ASP A 17 -14.78 2.15 -17.87
N TYR A 18 -13.63 2.64 -18.32
CA TYR A 18 -12.35 2.31 -17.70
C TYR A 18 -12.15 3.01 -16.34
N PHE A 19 -12.71 4.21 -16.18
CA PHE A 19 -12.61 4.98 -14.96
C PHE A 19 -13.82 4.83 -14.02
N GLN A 20 -14.90 4.20 -14.49
CA GLN A 20 -16.03 3.89 -13.61
C GLN A 20 -15.77 2.62 -12.79
N VAL A 21 -15.78 2.75 -11.47
CA VAL A 21 -15.82 1.61 -10.57
C VAL A 21 -17.20 0.96 -10.69
N GLY A 22 -17.22 -0.33 -11.02
CA GLY A 22 -18.48 -1.06 -11.16
C GLY A 22 -19.03 -1.11 -12.60
N SER A 23 -18.23 -0.73 -13.64
CA SER A 23 -18.61 -0.99 -15.03
C SER A 23 -18.57 -2.49 -15.36
N ARG A 24 -19.24 -2.89 -16.44
CA ARG A 24 -19.26 -4.29 -16.91
C ARG A 24 -17.85 -4.83 -17.22
N LEU A 25 -16.91 -3.95 -17.61
CA LEU A 25 -15.55 -4.32 -17.96
C LEU A 25 -14.65 -4.50 -16.73
N THR A 26 -14.97 -3.83 -15.65
CA THR A 26 -14.11 -3.76 -14.44
C THR A 26 -14.69 -4.49 -13.23
N THR A 27 -15.96 -4.95 -13.33
CA THR A 27 -16.64 -5.66 -12.26
C THR A 27 -16.81 -7.14 -12.62
N PRO A 28 -16.44 -8.08 -11.76
CA PRO A 28 -16.72 -9.50 -11.96
C PRO A 28 -18.24 -9.73 -11.98
N GLU A 29 -18.69 -10.81 -12.62
CA GLU A 29 -20.11 -11.21 -12.58
C GLU A 29 -20.61 -11.28 -11.14
N ILE A 30 -21.81 -10.73 -10.90
CA ILE A 30 -22.41 -10.61 -9.55
C ILE A 30 -22.46 -11.95 -8.80
N VAL A 31 -22.59 -13.07 -9.52
CA VAL A 31 -22.57 -14.42 -8.97
C VAL A 31 -21.27 -14.71 -8.18
N ASN A 32 -20.17 -14.09 -8.58
CA ASN A 32 -18.84 -14.34 -8.00
C ASN A 32 -18.42 -13.27 -6.99
N VAL A 33 -19.24 -12.24 -6.77
CA VAL A 33 -18.94 -11.14 -5.83
C VAL A 33 -19.70 -11.37 -4.52
N PRO A 34 -19.01 -11.51 -3.40
CA PRO A 34 -19.70 -11.58 -2.11
C PRO A 34 -20.37 -10.23 -1.81
N THR A 35 -21.70 -10.26 -1.64
CA THR A 35 -22.54 -9.07 -1.42
C THR A 35 -22.55 -8.58 0.03
N GLY A 36 -21.87 -9.28 0.95
CA GLY A 36 -21.80 -8.89 2.34
C GLY A 36 -20.55 -8.08 2.68
N TRP A 37 -20.62 -7.30 3.78
CA TRP A 37 -19.45 -6.69 4.37
C TRP A 37 -18.31 -7.69 4.56
N PRO A 38 -17.04 -7.27 4.42
CA PRO A 38 -15.93 -8.16 4.68
C PRO A 38 -16.03 -8.72 6.09
N LYS A 39 -16.13 -10.03 6.17
CA LYS A 39 -16.10 -10.78 7.43
C LYS A 39 -14.86 -11.68 7.39
N PRO A 40 -14.14 -11.81 8.45
CA PRO A 40 -14.44 -11.47 9.85
C PRO A 40 -13.87 -10.14 10.37
N TRP A 41 -13.77 -9.10 9.58
CA TRP A 41 -13.17 -7.82 10.00
C TRP A 41 -11.70 -7.99 10.43
N PHE A 42 -10.93 -8.60 9.56
CA PHE A 42 -9.58 -9.04 9.88
C PHE A 42 -8.65 -7.85 10.16
N PHE A 43 -8.79 -6.77 9.38
CA PHE A 43 -8.05 -5.53 9.61
C PHE A 43 -8.27 -4.97 11.03
N GLY A 44 -9.51 -4.93 11.50
CA GLY A 44 -9.83 -4.40 12.84
C GLY A 44 -9.29 -5.27 13.97
N ARG A 45 -9.27 -6.59 13.77
CA ARG A 45 -8.66 -7.54 14.73
C ARG A 45 -7.15 -7.39 14.78
N ILE A 46 -6.49 -7.25 13.62
CA ILE A 46 -5.04 -7.02 13.54
C ILE A 46 -4.70 -5.67 14.17
N LEU A 47 -5.42 -4.59 13.81
CA LEU A 47 -5.19 -3.28 14.41
C LEU A 47 -5.35 -3.33 15.92
N GLY A 48 -6.45 -3.91 16.43
CA GLY A 48 -6.69 -4.03 17.86
C GLY A 48 -5.61 -4.83 18.58
N PHE A 49 -5.16 -5.94 17.97
CA PHE A 49 -4.06 -6.74 18.52
C PHE A 49 -2.73 -5.99 18.58
N VAL A 50 -2.36 -5.30 17.49
CA VAL A 50 -1.10 -4.54 17.42
C VAL A 50 -1.13 -3.35 18.38
N LEU A 51 -2.27 -2.65 18.50
CA LEU A 51 -2.43 -1.56 19.47
C LEU A 51 -2.36 -2.08 20.92
N ALA A 52 -2.96 -3.24 21.20
CA ALA A 52 -2.85 -3.87 22.53
C ALA A 52 -1.39 -4.26 22.85
N MET A 53 -0.66 -4.83 21.89
CA MET A 53 0.77 -5.11 22.04
C MET A 53 1.57 -3.83 22.31
N TYR A 54 1.31 -2.76 21.54
CA TYR A 54 1.97 -1.46 21.76
C TYR A 54 1.68 -0.94 23.16
N PHE A 55 0.43 -1.01 23.61
CA PHE A 55 0.05 -0.57 24.94
C PHE A 55 0.74 -1.36 26.05
N VAL A 56 0.83 -2.70 25.92
CA VAL A 56 1.56 -3.54 26.88
C VAL A 56 3.03 -3.13 26.95
N MET A 57 3.67 -2.93 25.80
CA MET A 57 5.08 -2.47 25.76
C MET A 57 5.24 -1.07 26.36
N TYR A 58 4.28 -0.17 26.10
CA TYR A 58 4.27 1.16 26.70
C TYR A 58 4.19 1.11 28.23
N VAL A 59 3.27 0.29 28.77
CA VAL A 59 3.15 0.08 30.23
C VAL A 59 4.42 -0.52 30.79
N ALA A 60 4.99 -1.53 30.14
CA ALA A 60 6.23 -2.17 30.58
C ALA A 60 7.40 -1.17 30.59
N PHE A 61 7.52 -0.34 29.57
CA PHE A 61 8.54 0.72 29.49
C PHE A 61 8.40 1.69 30.69
N HIS A 62 7.17 2.16 30.95
CA HIS A 62 6.93 3.10 32.06
C HIS A 62 7.16 2.49 33.45
N GLN A 63 6.80 1.22 33.66
CA GLN A 63 6.94 0.57 34.96
C GLN A 63 8.36 0.14 35.27
N PHE A 64 9.07 -0.35 34.26
CA PHE A 64 10.41 -0.93 34.47
C PHE A 64 11.54 -0.01 33.98
N HIS A 65 11.22 1.12 33.35
CA HIS A 65 12.18 2.07 32.77
C HIS A 65 13.23 1.41 31.87
N ASN A 66 12.84 0.30 31.20
CA ASN A 66 13.75 -0.50 30.40
C ASN A 66 13.76 -0.03 28.95
N THR A 67 14.83 0.64 28.54
CA THR A 67 15.00 1.20 27.18
C THR A 67 15.14 0.13 26.09
N ILE A 68 15.42 -1.15 26.43
CA ILE A 68 15.49 -2.26 25.46
C ILE A 68 14.14 -2.48 24.76
N ILE A 69 13.02 -2.03 25.38
CA ILE A 69 11.68 -2.14 24.80
C ILE A 69 11.43 -1.12 23.67
N LEU A 70 12.16 0.00 23.65
CA LEU A 70 11.91 1.10 22.71
C LEU A 70 11.94 0.69 21.23
N PRO A 71 12.94 -0.06 20.73
CA PRO A 71 12.92 -0.50 19.32
C PRO A 71 11.68 -1.31 18.96
N GLY A 72 11.23 -2.19 19.87
CA GLY A 72 9.99 -2.96 19.68
C GLY A 72 8.74 -2.06 19.62
N MET A 73 8.66 -1.04 20.48
CA MET A 73 7.58 -0.05 20.45
C MET A 73 7.58 0.75 19.15
N MET A 74 8.73 1.24 18.71
CA MET A 74 8.89 2.00 17.47
C MET A 74 8.44 1.18 16.27
N MET A 75 8.92 -0.05 16.14
CA MET A 75 8.54 -0.97 15.06
C MET A 75 7.04 -1.29 15.08
N THR A 76 6.50 -1.61 16.26
CA THR A 76 5.07 -1.94 16.41
C THR A 76 4.20 -0.73 16.08
N GLY A 77 4.56 0.46 16.55
CA GLY A 77 3.85 1.71 16.25
C GLY A 77 3.88 2.05 14.76
N ALA A 78 5.04 1.98 14.13
CA ALA A 78 5.23 2.26 12.70
C ALA A 78 4.44 1.28 11.79
N LEU A 79 4.30 0.01 12.20
CA LEU A 79 3.58 -1.01 11.44
C LEU A 79 2.07 -1.01 11.67
N ALA A 80 1.58 -0.53 12.83
CA ALA A 80 0.20 -0.69 13.25
C ALA A 80 -0.83 -0.23 12.20
N MET A 81 -0.81 1.04 11.86
CA MET A 81 -1.76 1.63 10.91
C MET A 81 -1.50 1.20 9.46
N PRO A 82 -0.26 1.27 8.94
CA PRO A 82 -0.01 0.89 7.57
C PRO A 82 -0.36 -0.58 7.28
N PHE A 83 0.00 -1.50 8.16
CA PHE A 83 -0.29 -2.91 7.97
C PHE A 83 -1.80 -3.20 8.03
N ALA A 84 -2.49 -2.64 9.04
CA ALA A 84 -3.94 -2.75 9.13
C ALA A 84 -4.64 -2.17 7.90
N THR A 85 -4.17 -1.03 7.36
CA THR A 85 -4.69 -0.42 6.13
C THR A 85 -4.52 -1.34 4.92
N ALA A 86 -3.36 -1.96 4.75
CA ALA A 86 -3.15 -2.94 3.66
C ALA A 86 -4.13 -4.13 3.77
N ILE A 87 -4.39 -4.61 4.99
CA ILE A 87 -5.39 -5.66 5.25
C ILE A 87 -6.81 -5.17 4.94
N LEU A 88 -7.14 -3.92 5.29
CA LEU A 88 -8.45 -3.34 4.97
C LEU A 88 -8.70 -3.34 3.45
N PHE A 89 -7.74 -2.87 2.66
CA PHE A 89 -7.86 -2.89 1.20
C PHE A 89 -7.94 -4.32 0.65
N PHE A 90 -7.24 -5.27 1.26
CA PHE A 90 -7.38 -6.68 0.92
C PHE A 90 -8.78 -7.23 1.19
N GLU A 91 -9.38 -6.91 2.33
CA GLU A 91 -10.75 -7.32 2.66
C GLU A 91 -11.80 -6.63 1.79
N LEU A 92 -11.57 -5.36 1.41
CA LEU A 92 -12.46 -4.60 0.54
C LEU A 92 -12.31 -4.96 -0.94
N ASN A 93 -11.32 -5.76 -1.32
CA ASN A 93 -11.12 -6.18 -2.70
C ASN A 93 -12.19 -7.18 -3.12
N ALA A 94 -13.32 -6.67 -3.60
CA ALA A 94 -14.48 -7.45 -4.00
C ALA A 94 -14.17 -8.58 -5.01
N PRO A 95 -13.27 -8.41 -6.02
CA PRO A 95 -12.89 -9.48 -6.93
C PRO A 95 -12.26 -10.70 -6.25
N ARG A 96 -11.66 -10.55 -5.07
CA ARG A 96 -10.97 -11.61 -4.29
C ARG A 96 -10.02 -12.50 -5.10
N ASN A 97 -9.47 -11.97 -6.16
CA ASN A 97 -8.59 -12.66 -7.09
C ASN A 97 -7.09 -12.47 -6.79
N VAL A 98 -6.78 -11.77 -5.71
CA VAL A 98 -5.41 -11.52 -5.22
C VAL A 98 -5.17 -12.33 -3.96
N SER A 99 -4.08 -13.10 -3.93
CA SER A 99 -3.72 -13.86 -2.74
C SER A 99 -3.16 -12.95 -1.64
N PHE A 100 -3.38 -13.32 -0.39
CA PHE A 100 -2.82 -12.60 0.77
C PHE A 100 -1.28 -12.56 0.73
N GLN A 101 -0.64 -13.65 0.30
CA GLN A 101 0.81 -13.68 0.11
C GLN A 101 1.28 -12.61 -0.88
N ARG A 102 0.50 -12.34 -1.92
CA ARG A 102 0.79 -11.28 -2.90
C ARG A 102 0.75 -9.90 -2.25
N VAL A 103 -0.24 -9.66 -1.39
CA VAL A 103 -0.35 -8.40 -0.64
C VAL A 103 0.84 -8.23 0.31
N LEU A 104 1.23 -9.28 1.04
CA LEU A 104 2.42 -9.24 1.90
C LEU A 104 3.69 -8.96 1.09
N THR A 105 3.85 -9.58 -0.07
CA THR A 105 5.00 -9.32 -0.95
C THR A 105 5.04 -7.86 -1.41
N LEU A 106 3.90 -7.31 -1.78
CA LEU A 106 3.79 -5.89 -2.17
C LEU A 106 4.07 -4.96 -1.00
N PHE A 107 3.57 -5.29 0.19
CA PHE A 107 3.81 -4.51 1.40
C PHE A 107 5.30 -4.48 1.77
N PHE A 108 5.91 -5.64 1.96
CA PHE A 108 7.30 -5.72 2.43
C PHE A 108 8.31 -5.41 1.31
N ALA A 109 8.32 -6.20 0.25
CA ALA A 109 9.28 -6.01 -0.83
C ALA A 109 8.98 -4.75 -1.65
N GLY A 110 7.70 -4.43 -1.89
CA GLY A 110 7.29 -3.21 -2.57
C GLY A 110 7.59 -1.97 -1.74
N GLY A 111 7.35 -1.99 -0.44
CA GLY A 111 7.69 -0.90 0.47
C GLY A 111 9.20 -0.58 0.44
N VAL A 112 10.05 -1.59 0.61
CA VAL A 112 11.51 -1.42 0.55
C VAL A 112 11.98 -0.95 -0.84
N LEU A 113 11.47 -1.57 -1.90
CA LEU A 113 11.83 -1.21 -3.27
C LEU A 113 11.41 0.24 -3.59
N SER A 114 10.25 0.69 -3.12
CA SER A 114 9.79 2.06 -3.35
C SER A 114 10.66 3.11 -2.65
N ILE A 115 11.15 2.83 -1.44
CA ILE A 115 12.15 3.68 -0.77
C ILE A 115 13.42 3.75 -1.62
N PHE A 116 13.93 2.62 -2.09
CA PHE A 116 15.14 2.57 -2.90
C PHE A 116 14.98 3.36 -4.22
N VAL A 117 13.86 3.20 -4.92
CA VAL A 117 13.54 3.96 -6.15
C VAL A 117 13.44 5.45 -5.86
N SER A 118 12.84 5.84 -4.73
CA SER A 118 12.75 7.25 -4.32
C SER A 118 14.13 7.84 -4.04
N LEU A 119 15.01 7.13 -3.35
CA LEU A 119 16.39 7.57 -3.09
C LEU A 119 17.17 7.81 -4.39
N ILE A 120 17.02 6.91 -5.37
CA ILE A 120 17.58 7.12 -6.71
C ILE A 120 16.98 8.38 -7.35
N GLY A 121 15.66 8.54 -7.25
CA GLY A 121 14.93 9.72 -7.75
C GLY A 121 15.46 11.02 -7.16
N PHE A 122 15.75 11.07 -5.86
CA PHE A 122 16.36 12.22 -5.20
C PHE A 122 17.73 12.58 -5.77
N GLN A 123 18.57 11.60 -6.06
CA GLN A 123 19.90 11.85 -6.59
C GLN A 123 19.88 12.35 -8.04
N ILE A 124 18.95 11.85 -8.86
CA ILE A 124 18.92 12.16 -10.30
C ILE A 124 18.15 13.44 -10.59
N SER A 125 17.00 13.68 -9.93
CA SER A 125 16.05 14.70 -10.36
C SER A 125 16.48 16.14 -10.09
N LYS A 126 17.38 16.39 -9.13
CA LYS A 126 17.72 17.73 -8.64
C LYS A 126 16.50 18.64 -8.32
N LEU A 127 15.33 18.04 -8.22
CA LEU A 127 14.05 18.74 -8.06
C LEU A 127 13.98 19.54 -6.76
N HIS A 128 14.74 19.11 -5.75
CA HIS A 128 14.86 19.80 -4.47
C HIS A 128 15.46 21.21 -4.58
N TYR A 129 16.28 21.48 -5.59
CA TYR A 129 16.81 22.84 -5.86
C TYR A 129 15.73 23.79 -6.37
N LEU A 130 14.69 23.26 -7.05
CA LEU A 130 13.62 24.06 -7.64
C LEU A 130 12.43 24.22 -6.69
N LEU A 131 12.04 23.16 -5.99
CA LEU A 131 10.79 23.08 -5.21
C LEU A 131 11.02 23.00 -3.70
N GLY A 132 12.27 22.83 -3.23
CA GLY A 132 12.52 22.65 -1.80
C GLY A 132 11.86 21.39 -1.22
N ALA A 133 11.27 21.50 -0.02
CA ALA A 133 10.64 20.38 0.69
C ALA A 133 9.51 19.66 -0.10
N PRO A 134 8.61 20.32 -0.85
CA PRO A 134 7.60 19.64 -1.67
C PRO A 134 8.16 18.65 -2.70
N ALA A 135 9.42 18.82 -3.13
CA ALA A 135 10.07 17.87 -4.05
C ALA A 135 10.13 16.46 -3.47
N ALA A 136 10.29 16.33 -2.16
CA ALA A 136 10.36 15.03 -1.49
C ALA A 136 9.09 14.23 -1.73
N GLY A 137 7.93 14.80 -1.42
CA GLY A 137 6.65 14.13 -1.61
C GLY A 137 6.42 13.70 -3.07
N ILE A 138 6.75 14.56 -4.04
CA ILE A 138 6.60 14.23 -5.47
C ILE A 138 7.49 13.03 -5.85
N ILE A 139 8.75 13.03 -5.44
CA ILE A 139 9.70 11.97 -5.77
C ILE A 139 9.28 10.65 -5.12
N GLU A 140 8.80 10.67 -3.89
CA GLU A 140 8.32 9.50 -3.17
C GLU A 140 7.08 8.90 -3.83
N GLU A 141 6.09 9.72 -4.20
CA GLU A 141 4.90 9.24 -4.91
C GLU A 141 5.24 8.64 -6.28
N ILE A 142 6.17 9.24 -7.01
CA ILE A 142 6.69 8.68 -8.26
C ILE A 142 7.41 7.35 -7.97
N GLY A 143 8.22 7.26 -6.94
CA GLY A 143 8.91 6.04 -6.53
C GLY A 143 7.94 4.90 -6.20
N LYS A 144 6.87 5.18 -5.44
CA LYS A 144 5.79 4.23 -5.14
C LYS A 144 5.09 3.77 -6.42
N LEU A 145 4.74 4.71 -7.31
CA LEU A 145 4.08 4.39 -8.58
C LEU A 145 4.95 3.50 -9.47
N VAL A 146 6.22 3.85 -9.66
CA VAL A 146 7.18 3.07 -10.44
C VAL A 146 7.28 1.65 -9.88
N THR A 147 7.37 1.52 -8.55
CA THR A 147 7.43 0.22 -7.88
C THR A 147 6.18 -0.63 -8.13
N VAL A 148 4.99 -0.04 -8.01
CA VAL A 148 3.73 -0.74 -8.34
C VAL A 148 3.76 -1.23 -9.77
N VAL A 149 4.14 -0.38 -10.73
CA VAL A 149 4.21 -0.74 -12.16
C VAL A 149 5.20 -1.89 -12.41
N MET A 150 6.36 -1.87 -11.74
CA MET A 150 7.36 -2.93 -11.85
C MET A 150 6.86 -4.28 -11.28
N MET A 151 6.10 -4.24 -10.18
CA MET A 151 5.65 -5.43 -9.49
C MET A 151 4.33 -6.00 -10.02
N VAL A 152 3.52 -5.23 -10.75
CA VAL A 152 2.23 -5.67 -11.29
C VAL A 152 2.41 -6.69 -12.41
N ARG A 153 1.74 -7.85 -12.31
CA ARG A 153 1.72 -8.90 -13.32
C ARG A 153 0.59 -8.70 -14.33
N LYS A 154 0.66 -9.35 -15.48
CA LYS A 154 -0.38 -9.25 -16.53
C LYS A 154 -1.79 -9.63 -16.03
N GLY A 155 -1.90 -10.66 -15.20
CA GLY A 155 -3.18 -11.13 -14.64
C GLY A 155 -3.76 -10.23 -13.56
N ASP A 156 -2.93 -9.35 -12.96
CA ASP A 156 -3.35 -8.46 -11.88
C ASP A 156 -4.17 -7.25 -12.37
N LYS A 157 -4.23 -7.02 -13.68
CA LYS A 157 -4.75 -5.78 -14.29
C LYS A 157 -6.24 -5.81 -14.64
N LEU A 158 -6.95 -6.86 -14.25
CA LEU A 158 -8.33 -7.07 -14.68
C LEU A 158 -9.33 -6.11 -14.01
N TYR A 159 -9.01 -5.61 -12.81
CA TYR A 159 -9.93 -4.81 -12.01
C TYR A 159 -9.25 -3.59 -11.42
N ILE A 160 -9.97 -2.46 -11.38
CA ILE A 160 -9.49 -1.21 -10.75
C ILE A 160 -9.20 -1.42 -9.26
N LEU A 161 -10.03 -2.21 -8.57
CA LEU A 161 -9.84 -2.53 -7.15
C LEU A 161 -8.50 -3.24 -6.87
N ASN A 162 -7.99 -4.04 -7.81
CA ASN A 162 -6.65 -4.62 -7.68
C ASN A 162 -5.57 -3.52 -7.70
N GLY A 163 -5.73 -2.49 -8.56
CA GLY A 163 -4.82 -1.34 -8.58
C GLY A 163 -4.83 -0.58 -7.26
N CYS A 164 -6.01 -0.34 -6.69
CA CYS A 164 -6.15 0.28 -5.36
C CYS A 164 -5.47 -0.57 -4.27
N LEU A 165 -5.68 -1.88 -4.28
CA LEU A 165 -5.05 -2.80 -3.33
C LEU A 165 -3.53 -2.79 -3.46
N PHE A 166 -2.98 -2.82 -4.67
CA PHE A 166 -1.53 -2.83 -4.89
C PHE A 166 -0.90 -1.50 -4.49
N GLY A 167 -1.53 -0.38 -4.86
CA GLY A 167 -1.09 0.95 -4.44
C GLY A 167 -1.13 1.10 -2.93
N ALA A 168 -2.21 0.67 -2.29
CA ALA A 168 -2.34 0.69 -0.83
C ALA A 168 -1.29 -0.21 -0.14
N ALA A 169 -1.02 -1.41 -0.67
CA ALA A 169 -0.03 -2.31 -0.08
C ALA A 169 1.39 -1.74 -0.18
N VAL A 170 1.80 -1.24 -1.35
CA VAL A 170 3.14 -0.63 -1.54
C VAL A 170 3.26 0.67 -0.75
N GLY A 171 2.25 1.55 -0.81
CA GLY A 171 2.24 2.82 -0.08
C GLY A 171 2.25 2.63 1.43
N ALA A 172 1.48 1.67 1.95
CA ALA A 172 1.49 1.33 3.37
C ALA A 172 2.83 0.72 3.80
N GLY A 173 3.44 -0.14 2.97
CA GLY A 173 4.78 -0.67 3.21
C GLY A 173 5.83 0.44 3.25
N PHE A 174 5.80 1.36 2.29
CA PHE A 174 6.66 2.55 2.28
C PHE A 174 6.53 3.32 3.60
N ALA A 175 5.29 3.72 3.95
CA ALA A 175 5.02 4.50 5.16
C ALA A 175 5.47 3.79 6.45
N ALA A 176 5.32 2.47 6.53
CA ALA A 176 5.76 1.69 7.68
C ALA A 176 7.29 1.75 7.86
N PHE A 177 8.04 1.52 6.79
CA PHE A 177 9.51 1.52 6.85
C PHE A 177 10.08 2.92 7.01
N GLU A 178 9.48 3.92 6.34
CA GLU A 178 9.86 5.31 6.51
C GLU A 178 9.63 5.79 7.94
N SER A 179 8.46 5.53 8.52
CA SER A 179 8.15 5.89 9.90
C SER A 179 9.06 5.17 10.90
N ALA A 180 9.39 3.90 10.65
CA ALA A 180 10.37 3.18 11.46
C ALA A 180 11.76 3.82 11.34
N GLY A 181 12.19 4.22 10.14
CA GLY A 181 13.46 4.89 9.90
C GLY A 181 13.59 6.25 10.60
N TYR A 182 12.52 7.03 10.66
CA TYR A 182 12.52 8.31 11.41
C TYR A 182 12.49 8.13 12.94
N ALA A 183 12.06 6.96 13.42
CA ALA A 183 11.99 6.68 14.86
C ALA A 183 13.33 6.25 15.47
N PHE A 184 14.32 5.81 14.66
CA PHE A 184 15.67 5.45 15.03
C PHE A 184 16.65 6.61 14.87
#